data_66668f408805b6b4679116e307828249
#
_entry.id   66668f408805b6b4679116e307828249
#
_cell.length_a   1.000
_cell.length_b   1.000
_cell.length_c   1.000
_cell.angle_alpha   90.00
_cell.angle_beta   90.00
_cell.angle_gamma   90.00
#
_symmetry.space_group_name_H-M   'P 1'
#
loop_
_entity.id
_entity.type
_entity.pdbx_description
1 polymer ?
#
loop_
_entity_poly.entity_id
_entity_poly.type
_entity_poly.pdbx_seq_one_letter_code
_entity_poly.pdbx_strand_id
1 'polypeptide(L)'
;DEFGSRRPIDILAKTNPIMIIDEPQSVLGSDKGNATRKGIQLFNPLFKLLYSATHRKDDVYNMVFRLDAIDAYNKKLVKKVEVKGVHQVGSTATNGYVYLDEIIITKGNPQARIGFDMKTSSGTKQVIRLVDERFNLKEQSGGLQEYDDNYIVERIDGLTGTVHFLNGLTLHEGDMSGAINEDVVRRQQIRETIKTHLERERQLFPKHIKVLSLFFIDHVDNYRLYDKESVQKGKFAEMFEEEYHKVIQELMPTFTDGAYTRFLSDPKNACDRVHDGYFSIDKKGVSVESKSKEGENEDCLLYTSPSPRDK
;
A
#
# COMPACT_ATOMS: atom_id res chain seq x y z
N ASP A 1 -35.83 -24.10 30.86
CA ASP A 1 -35.02 -22.88 31.12
C ASP A 1 -33.80 -23.27 31.98
N GLU A 2 -32.66 -23.53 31.32
CA GLU A 2 -31.44 -24.06 31.94
C GLU A 2 -30.87 -23.11 33.03
N PHE A 3 -31.23 -21.83 32.98
CA PHE A 3 -30.74 -20.82 33.92
C PHE A 3 -31.75 -20.37 34.98
N GLY A 4 -32.91 -21.04 35.10
CA GLY A 4 -33.91 -20.77 36.14
C GLY A 4 -34.39 -19.31 36.10
N SER A 5 -34.75 -18.79 34.91
CA SER A 5 -35.21 -17.42 34.65
C SER A 5 -34.18 -16.30 34.94
N ARG A 6 -32.89 -16.64 35.11
CA ARG A 6 -31.80 -15.67 35.25
C ARG A 6 -31.15 -15.37 33.90
N ARG A 7 -30.72 -14.14 33.72
CA ARG A 7 -29.93 -13.80 32.53
C ARG A 7 -28.58 -14.50 32.60
N PRO A 8 -28.05 -15.08 31.50
CA PRO A 8 -26.74 -15.75 31.48
C PRO A 8 -25.61 -14.87 32.04
N ILE A 9 -25.65 -13.55 31.76
CA ILE A 9 -24.64 -12.61 32.25
C ILE A 9 -24.61 -12.49 33.76
N ASP A 10 -25.77 -12.60 34.45
CA ASP A 10 -25.86 -12.52 35.91
C ASP A 10 -25.22 -13.75 36.57
N ILE A 11 -25.26 -14.90 35.90
CA ILE A 11 -24.59 -16.13 36.34
C ILE A 11 -23.08 -16.01 36.16
N LEU A 12 -22.62 -15.55 34.97
CA LEU A 12 -21.22 -15.33 34.70
C LEU A 12 -20.59 -14.30 35.63
N ALA A 13 -21.32 -13.22 35.93
CA ALA A 13 -20.84 -12.19 36.85
C ALA A 13 -20.54 -12.70 38.25
N LYS A 14 -21.27 -13.75 38.71
CA LYS A 14 -21.05 -14.38 40.03
C LYS A 14 -19.75 -15.18 40.10
N THR A 15 -19.20 -15.59 38.97
CA THR A 15 -17.94 -16.33 38.93
C THR A 15 -16.71 -15.40 38.98
N ASN A 16 -16.91 -14.07 38.94
CA ASN A 16 -15.83 -13.08 38.86
C ASN A 16 -14.75 -13.46 37.82
N PRO A 17 -15.13 -13.56 36.54
CA PRO A 17 -14.23 -14.09 35.52
C PRO A 17 -13.02 -13.21 35.31
N ILE A 18 -11.90 -13.81 34.88
CA ILE A 18 -10.78 -13.09 34.29
C ILE A 18 -11.17 -12.77 32.85
N MET A 19 -11.10 -11.51 32.47
CA MET A 19 -11.47 -11.06 31.15
C MET A 19 -10.21 -10.72 30.33
N ILE A 20 -10.07 -11.32 29.15
CA ILE A 20 -9.01 -11.03 28.19
C ILE A 20 -9.67 -10.33 27.00
N ILE A 21 -9.17 -9.15 26.64
CA ILE A 21 -9.69 -8.34 25.52
C ILE A 21 -8.51 -8.07 24.58
N ASP A 22 -8.63 -8.58 23.38
CA ASP A 22 -7.72 -8.29 22.28
C ASP A 22 -8.20 -7.06 21.51
N GLU A 23 -7.26 -6.20 21.07
CA GLU A 23 -7.53 -4.94 20.37
C GLU A 23 -8.64 -4.10 21.06
N PRO A 24 -8.48 -3.74 22.35
CA PRO A 24 -9.52 -3.08 23.16
C PRO A 24 -9.98 -1.75 22.56
N GLN A 25 -9.17 -1.06 21.76
CA GLN A 25 -9.56 0.19 21.11
C GLN A 25 -10.67 -0.01 20.08
N SER A 26 -10.79 -1.17 19.44
CA SER A 26 -11.87 -1.50 18.51
C SER A 26 -13.14 -1.91 19.25
N VAL A 27 -13.00 -2.66 20.35
CA VAL A 27 -14.11 -3.19 21.16
C VAL A 27 -14.70 -2.12 22.07
N LEU A 28 -13.83 -1.36 22.77
CA LEU A 28 -14.27 -0.40 23.79
C LEU A 28 -14.75 0.94 23.23
N GLY A 29 -14.54 1.21 21.95
CA GLY A 29 -14.91 2.48 21.32
C GLY A 29 -14.19 3.71 21.90
N SER A 30 -14.53 4.90 21.39
CA SER A 30 -13.94 6.18 21.84
C SER A 30 -14.66 6.79 23.04
N ASP A 31 -15.93 6.48 23.22
CA ASP A 31 -16.78 7.06 24.26
C ASP A 31 -16.75 6.20 25.52
N LYS A 32 -16.39 6.80 26.66
CA LYS A 32 -16.38 6.15 27.97
C LYS A 32 -17.78 5.69 28.42
N GLY A 33 -18.83 6.23 27.83
CA GLY A 33 -20.21 5.90 28.13
C GLY A 33 -20.87 4.88 27.20
N ASN A 34 -20.16 4.30 26.27
CA ASN A 34 -20.76 3.43 25.25
C ASN A 34 -21.34 2.13 25.82
N ALA A 35 -22.30 1.55 25.08
CA ALA A 35 -23.03 0.35 25.52
C ALA A 35 -22.10 -0.85 25.73
N THR A 36 -21.05 -1.00 24.92
CA THR A 36 -20.07 -2.09 25.02
C THR A 36 -19.28 -2.02 26.33
N ARG A 37 -18.80 -0.83 26.72
CA ARG A 37 -18.12 -0.65 28.01
C ARG A 37 -19.01 -0.98 29.19
N LYS A 38 -20.29 -0.54 29.15
CA LYS A 38 -21.29 -0.89 30.15
C LYS A 38 -21.56 -2.40 30.16
N GLY A 39 -21.70 -3.02 29.01
CA GLY A 39 -21.85 -4.47 28.87
C GLY A 39 -20.70 -5.26 29.51
N ILE A 40 -19.46 -4.84 29.26
CA ILE A 40 -18.27 -5.46 29.85
C ILE A 40 -18.23 -5.33 31.36
N GLN A 41 -18.74 -4.22 31.94
CA GLN A 41 -18.83 -4.04 33.38
C GLN A 41 -19.82 -5.01 34.04
N LEU A 42 -20.88 -5.40 33.33
CA LEU A 42 -21.88 -6.36 33.84
C LEU A 42 -21.29 -7.75 34.10
N PHE A 43 -20.18 -8.12 33.51
CA PHE A 43 -19.47 -9.38 33.81
C PHE A 43 -18.81 -9.38 35.20
N ASN A 44 -18.70 -8.23 35.86
CA ASN A 44 -18.03 -8.08 37.14
C ASN A 44 -16.67 -8.81 37.22
N PRO A 45 -15.75 -8.57 36.27
CA PRO A 45 -14.52 -9.35 36.20
C PRO A 45 -13.60 -9.08 37.36
N LEU A 46 -12.89 -10.11 37.84
CA LEU A 46 -11.87 -10.00 38.88
C LEU A 46 -10.76 -9.04 38.42
N PHE A 47 -10.27 -9.17 37.19
CA PHE A 47 -9.42 -8.22 36.50
C PHE A 47 -9.53 -8.40 34.98
N LYS A 48 -9.00 -7.42 34.24
CA LYS A 48 -8.99 -7.40 32.78
C LYS A 48 -7.57 -7.35 32.29
N LEU A 49 -7.23 -8.20 31.32
CA LEU A 49 -6.01 -8.16 30.56
C LEU A 49 -6.33 -7.58 29.18
N LEU A 50 -5.72 -6.45 28.85
CA LEU A 50 -5.92 -5.74 27.59
C LEU A 50 -4.66 -5.89 26.74
N TYR A 51 -4.80 -6.50 25.58
CA TYR A 51 -3.72 -6.70 24.62
C TYR A 51 -3.93 -5.81 23.40
N SER A 52 -2.96 -4.99 23.04
CA SER A 52 -3.01 -4.17 21.83
C SER A 52 -1.64 -3.69 21.44
N ALA A 53 -1.39 -3.57 20.14
CA ALA A 53 -0.24 -2.86 19.60
C ALA A 53 -0.43 -1.33 19.64
N THR A 54 -1.68 -0.85 19.70
CA THR A 54 -2.06 0.57 19.52
C THR A 54 -3.06 1.03 20.58
N HIS A 55 -2.67 0.98 21.85
CA HIS A 55 -3.51 1.51 22.93
C HIS A 55 -3.76 3.03 22.76
N ARG A 56 -4.97 3.47 23.06
CA ARG A 56 -5.27 4.89 23.19
C ARG A 56 -4.60 5.44 24.45
N LYS A 57 -4.01 6.64 24.35
CA LYS A 57 -3.29 7.28 25.47
C LYS A 57 -4.13 7.39 26.74
N ASP A 58 -5.43 7.66 26.58
CA ASP A 58 -6.37 7.83 27.70
C ASP A 58 -6.84 6.52 28.33
N ASP A 59 -6.55 5.38 27.70
CA ASP A 59 -6.94 4.04 28.18
C ASP A 59 -5.75 3.23 28.71
N VAL A 60 -4.54 3.83 28.77
CA VAL A 60 -3.33 3.18 29.27
C VAL A 60 -3.16 3.45 30.76
N TYR A 61 -3.50 2.48 31.58
CA TYR A 61 -3.24 2.47 33.01
C TYR A 61 -2.81 1.07 33.45
N ASN A 62 -1.98 0.98 34.46
CA ASN A 62 -1.43 -0.30 34.95
C ASN A 62 -0.73 -1.11 33.83
N MET A 63 0.08 -0.45 33.03
CA MET A 63 0.84 -1.12 31.96
C MET A 63 1.87 -2.06 32.57
N VAL A 64 1.69 -3.36 32.34
CA VAL A 64 2.56 -4.44 32.91
C VAL A 64 3.70 -4.77 31.96
N PHE A 65 3.46 -4.64 30.65
CA PHE A 65 4.44 -4.97 29.61
C PHE A 65 4.26 -4.07 28.40
N ARG A 66 5.40 -3.69 27.79
CA ARG A 66 5.44 -2.96 26.54
C ARG A 66 6.48 -3.56 25.60
N LEU A 67 6.08 -3.77 24.36
CA LEU A 67 6.98 -4.14 23.26
C LEU A 67 6.48 -3.40 22.02
N ASP A 68 7.03 -2.23 21.76
CA ASP A 68 6.70 -1.50 20.55
C ASP A 68 7.55 -1.97 19.35
N ALA A 69 7.24 -1.42 18.15
CA ALA A 69 7.91 -1.80 16.92
C ALA A 69 9.43 -1.52 16.96
N ILE A 70 9.85 -0.45 17.61
CA ILE A 70 11.27 -0.07 17.75
C ILE A 70 11.97 -1.02 18.71
N ASP A 71 11.35 -1.31 19.86
CA ASP A 71 11.88 -2.27 20.82
C ASP A 71 12.00 -3.67 20.21
N ALA A 72 10.98 -4.11 19.48
CA ALA A 72 11.00 -5.40 18.79
C ALA A 72 12.10 -5.47 17.72
N TYR A 73 12.30 -4.39 16.96
CA TYR A 73 13.38 -4.31 15.97
C TYR A 73 14.77 -4.34 16.64
N ASN A 74 14.98 -3.53 17.67
CA ASN A 74 16.25 -3.50 18.40
C ASN A 74 16.60 -4.85 19.04
N LYS A 75 15.59 -5.57 19.51
CA LYS A 75 15.71 -6.94 20.03
C LYS A 75 15.80 -8.02 18.94
N LYS A 76 15.78 -7.64 17.65
CA LYS A 76 15.83 -8.55 16.49
C LYS A 76 14.68 -9.58 16.46
N LEU A 77 13.54 -9.24 17.04
CA LEU A 77 12.34 -10.07 17.05
C LEU A 77 11.50 -9.93 15.77
N VAL A 78 11.64 -8.79 15.09
CA VAL A 78 10.93 -8.48 13.82
C VAL A 78 11.92 -7.99 12.77
N LYS A 79 11.51 -8.07 11.50
CA LYS A 79 12.27 -7.52 10.37
C LYS A 79 12.23 -6.00 10.41
N LYS A 80 13.21 -5.35 9.76
CA LYS A 80 13.21 -3.90 9.54
C LYS A 80 11.92 -3.50 8.82
N VAL A 81 11.25 -2.48 9.34
CA VAL A 81 10.16 -1.79 8.63
C VAL A 81 10.81 -0.65 7.86
N GLU A 82 10.58 -0.62 6.56
CA GLU A 82 11.01 0.44 5.67
C GLU A 82 9.76 1.02 5.01
N VAL A 83 9.62 2.33 5.05
CA VAL A 83 8.47 3.02 4.46
C VAL A 83 8.98 3.85 3.28
N LYS A 84 8.49 3.55 2.08
CA LYS A 84 8.67 4.38 0.90
C LYS A 84 7.36 5.14 0.67
N GLY A 85 7.39 6.45 0.84
CA GLY A 85 6.23 7.32 0.64
C GLY A 85 6.25 7.94 -0.75
N VAL A 86 5.07 8.25 -1.26
CA VAL A 86 4.87 9.13 -2.41
C VAL A 86 4.30 10.42 -1.84
N HIS A 87 5.04 11.52 -1.98
CA HIS A 87 4.67 12.80 -1.37
C HIS A 87 4.31 13.84 -2.42
N GLN A 88 3.23 14.57 -2.18
CA GLN A 88 2.83 15.70 -3.01
C GLN A 88 3.47 16.98 -2.46
N VAL A 89 4.27 17.66 -3.29
CA VAL A 89 4.93 18.91 -2.97
C VAL A 89 4.33 20.03 -3.82
N GLY A 90 3.66 20.99 -3.19
CA GLY A 90 3.03 22.12 -3.86
C GLY A 90 1.96 21.67 -4.86
N SER A 91 0.77 22.22 -4.81
CA SER A 91 -0.23 21.97 -5.85
C SER A 91 -0.94 23.24 -6.21
N THR A 92 -0.78 23.65 -7.46
CA THR A 92 -1.74 24.51 -8.14
C THR A 92 -2.33 23.75 -9.31
N ALA A 93 -3.63 23.83 -9.50
CA ALA A 93 -4.35 23.12 -10.56
C ALA A 93 -3.88 23.45 -11.99
N THR A 94 -2.98 24.41 -12.12
CA THR A 94 -2.44 24.92 -13.40
C THR A 94 -1.01 24.48 -13.70
N ASN A 95 -0.33 23.81 -12.76
CA ASN A 95 1.05 23.38 -12.94
C ASN A 95 1.11 21.98 -13.56
N GLY A 96 2.06 21.75 -14.45
CA GLY A 96 2.30 20.47 -15.07
C GLY A 96 2.70 19.40 -14.04
N TYR A 97 2.24 18.18 -14.26
CA TYR A 97 2.64 17.03 -13.45
C TYR A 97 4.13 16.77 -13.59
N VAL A 98 4.85 16.69 -12.47
CA VAL A 98 6.25 16.26 -12.40
C VAL A 98 6.41 15.29 -11.24
N TYR A 99 7.09 14.19 -11.45
CA TYR A 99 7.41 13.19 -10.44
C TYR A 99 8.90 12.85 -10.50
N LEU A 100 9.59 12.87 -9.35
CA LEU A 100 10.97 12.38 -9.26
C LEU A 100 10.96 10.92 -8.79
N ASP A 101 11.28 10.01 -9.71
CA ASP A 101 11.32 8.57 -9.45
C ASP A 101 12.59 8.19 -8.65
N GLU A 102 13.76 8.46 -9.22
CA GLU A 102 15.04 8.18 -8.59
C GLU A 102 16.17 9.01 -9.20
N ILE A 103 17.28 9.12 -8.47
CA ILE A 103 18.51 9.71 -8.96
C ILE A 103 19.54 8.61 -9.17
N ILE A 104 20.10 8.53 -10.38
CA ILE A 104 21.07 7.54 -10.77
C ILE A 104 22.46 8.17 -10.70
N ILE A 105 23.29 7.67 -9.78
CA ILE A 105 24.68 8.09 -9.67
C ILE A 105 25.50 7.35 -10.72
N THR A 106 26.04 8.08 -11.67
CA THR A 106 26.91 7.56 -12.73
C THR A 106 28.38 7.89 -12.43
N LYS A 107 29.30 7.40 -13.26
CA LYS A 107 30.71 7.82 -13.20
C LYS A 107 30.93 9.28 -13.62
N GLY A 108 29.93 9.89 -14.25
CA GLY A 108 29.89 11.30 -14.64
C GLY A 108 28.94 12.09 -13.73
N ASN A 109 28.20 13.03 -14.31
CA ASN A 109 27.17 13.78 -13.59
C ASN A 109 26.00 12.85 -13.22
N PRO A 110 25.35 13.07 -12.07
CA PRO A 110 24.15 12.34 -11.69
C PRO A 110 23.03 12.61 -12.71
N GLN A 111 22.20 11.61 -12.97
CA GLN A 111 21.01 11.70 -13.82
C GLN A 111 19.77 11.46 -12.96
N ALA A 112 18.64 12.05 -13.34
CA ALA A 112 17.38 11.84 -12.66
C ALA A 112 16.38 11.14 -13.58
N ARG A 113 15.59 10.23 -13.02
CA ARG A 113 14.44 9.65 -13.69
C ARG A 113 13.20 10.45 -13.32
N ILE A 114 12.67 11.19 -14.30
CA ILE A 114 11.56 12.12 -14.08
C ILE A 114 10.33 11.69 -14.88
N GLY A 115 9.20 11.61 -14.19
CA GLY A 115 7.86 11.45 -14.76
C GLY A 115 7.23 12.80 -15.11
N PHE A 116 6.67 12.93 -16.31
CA PHE A 116 5.97 14.13 -16.76
C PHE A 116 4.94 13.80 -17.84
N ASP A 117 4.05 14.74 -18.09
CA ASP A 117 3.04 14.60 -19.15
C ASP A 117 3.63 14.93 -20.50
N MET A 118 3.31 14.12 -21.52
CA MET A 118 3.74 14.31 -22.90
C MET A 118 2.55 14.29 -23.84
N LYS A 119 2.47 15.25 -24.74
CA LYS A 119 1.45 15.33 -25.78
C LYS A 119 1.66 14.22 -26.79
N THR A 120 0.57 13.53 -27.13
CA THR A 120 0.50 12.50 -28.18
C THR A 120 -0.59 12.82 -29.17
N SER A 121 -0.68 12.08 -30.27
CA SER A 121 -1.78 12.24 -31.26
C SER A 121 -3.15 11.94 -30.69
N SER A 122 -3.24 11.15 -29.61
CA SER A 122 -4.50 10.73 -28.97
C SER A 122 -4.79 11.46 -27.65
N GLY A 123 -3.97 12.44 -27.25
CA GLY A 123 -4.12 13.19 -26.00
C GLY A 123 -2.83 13.31 -25.22
N THR A 124 -2.90 13.44 -23.91
CA THR A 124 -1.74 13.54 -23.03
C THR A 124 -1.44 12.19 -22.38
N LYS A 125 -0.18 11.78 -22.33
CA LYS A 125 0.28 10.55 -21.71
C LYS A 125 1.42 10.83 -20.73
N GLN A 126 1.37 10.21 -19.56
CA GLN A 126 2.48 10.23 -18.61
C GLN A 126 3.62 9.34 -19.11
N VAL A 127 4.81 9.90 -19.09
CA VAL A 127 6.06 9.22 -19.44
C VAL A 127 7.08 9.41 -18.35
N ILE A 128 7.99 8.45 -18.19
CA ILE A 128 9.16 8.58 -17.34
C ILE A 128 10.38 8.55 -18.22
N ARG A 129 11.30 9.49 -18.04
CA ARG A 129 12.56 9.56 -18.78
C ARG A 129 13.74 9.80 -17.87
N LEU A 130 14.87 9.25 -18.25
CA LEU A 130 16.17 9.59 -17.70
C LEU A 130 16.60 10.94 -18.28
N VAL A 131 16.94 11.89 -17.42
CA VAL A 131 17.23 13.26 -17.79
C VAL A 131 18.51 13.76 -17.13
N ASP A 132 19.16 14.68 -17.84
CA ASP A 132 20.34 15.42 -17.38
C ASP A 132 19.95 16.83 -16.94
N GLU A 133 20.90 17.57 -16.36
CA GLU A 133 20.78 19.02 -16.17
C GLU A 133 20.48 19.73 -17.50
N ARG A 134 19.73 20.81 -17.44
CA ARG A 134 19.20 21.61 -18.57
C ARG A 134 18.10 20.91 -19.37
N PHE A 135 17.59 19.76 -18.94
CA PHE A 135 16.43 19.15 -19.56
C PHE A 135 15.20 20.05 -19.42
N ASN A 136 14.59 20.40 -20.55
CA ASN A 136 13.44 21.33 -20.62
C ASN A 136 12.15 20.54 -20.81
N LEU A 137 11.30 20.49 -19.77
CA LEU A 137 10.05 19.71 -19.81
C LEU A 137 9.08 20.26 -20.86
N LYS A 138 9.03 21.60 -21.06
CA LYS A 138 8.14 22.19 -22.08
C LYS A 138 8.47 21.68 -23.49
N GLU A 139 9.74 21.69 -23.86
CA GLU A 139 10.17 21.22 -25.17
C GLU A 139 9.91 19.72 -25.34
N GLN A 140 10.23 18.93 -24.31
CA GLN A 140 10.15 17.49 -24.35
C GLN A 140 8.73 16.95 -24.17
N SER A 141 7.82 17.74 -23.62
CA SER A 141 6.40 17.40 -23.49
C SER A 141 5.60 17.58 -24.79
N GLY A 142 6.23 18.14 -25.84
CA GLY A 142 5.52 18.53 -27.06
C GLY A 142 4.83 19.89 -26.94
N GLY A 143 5.40 20.78 -26.10
CA GLY A 143 4.94 22.18 -25.94
C GLY A 143 3.71 22.34 -25.07
N LEU A 144 3.50 21.50 -24.07
CA LEU A 144 2.41 21.64 -23.12
C LEU A 144 2.57 22.94 -22.32
N GLN A 145 1.49 23.72 -22.22
CA GLN A 145 1.49 25.04 -21.56
C GLN A 145 1.69 24.95 -20.04
N GLU A 146 1.33 23.82 -19.47
CA GLU A 146 1.51 23.52 -18.04
C GLU A 146 2.98 23.56 -17.59
N TYR A 147 3.93 23.52 -18.55
CA TYR A 147 5.37 23.61 -18.29
C TYR A 147 5.97 24.96 -18.75
N ASP A 148 5.16 25.99 -18.97
CA ASP A 148 5.62 27.34 -19.42
C ASP A 148 6.47 28.06 -18.36
N ASP A 149 6.28 27.74 -17.07
CA ASP A 149 6.97 28.37 -15.95
C ASP A 149 8.34 27.76 -15.68
N ASN A 150 9.25 27.82 -16.66
CA ASN A 150 10.65 27.41 -16.51
C ASN A 150 10.88 26.03 -15.85
N TYR A 151 10.09 25.03 -16.24
CA TYR A 151 10.33 23.64 -15.82
C TYR A 151 11.58 23.07 -16.52
N ILE A 152 12.72 23.66 -16.22
CA ILE A 152 14.03 23.27 -16.72
C ILE A 152 14.85 22.74 -15.54
N VAL A 153 15.41 21.55 -15.67
CA VAL A 153 16.28 20.96 -14.63
C VAL A 153 17.53 21.83 -14.48
N GLU A 154 17.64 22.50 -13.34
CA GLU A 154 18.78 23.35 -13.01
C GLU A 154 19.95 22.52 -12.50
N ARG A 155 19.68 21.65 -11.50
CA ARG A 155 20.68 20.82 -10.84
C ARG A 155 20.09 19.51 -10.37
N ILE A 156 20.90 18.46 -10.48
CA ILE A 156 20.62 17.13 -9.93
C ILE A 156 21.65 16.86 -8.84
N ASP A 157 21.22 16.70 -7.60
CA ASP A 157 22.09 16.47 -6.44
C ASP A 157 21.96 15.02 -5.96
N GLY A 158 22.97 14.21 -6.32
CA GLY A 158 23.01 12.80 -5.94
C GLY A 158 23.33 12.54 -4.46
N LEU A 159 23.78 13.55 -3.69
CA LEU A 159 24.07 13.41 -2.26
C LEU A 159 22.80 13.62 -1.42
N THR A 160 21.99 14.59 -1.81
CA THR A 160 20.74 14.93 -1.10
C THR A 160 19.52 14.22 -1.67
N GLY A 161 19.65 13.56 -2.83
CA GLY A 161 18.52 12.92 -3.52
C GLY A 161 17.51 13.94 -4.05
N THR A 162 17.98 15.11 -4.56
CA THR A 162 17.12 16.21 -4.96
C THR A 162 17.35 16.65 -6.40
N VAL A 163 16.26 17.08 -7.05
CA VAL A 163 16.29 17.79 -8.33
C VAL A 163 15.73 19.18 -8.14
N HIS A 164 16.47 20.19 -8.62
CA HIS A 164 16.09 21.58 -8.59
C HIS A 164 15.73 22.06 -10.00
N PHE A 165 14.64 22.80 -10.12
CA PHE A 165 14.18 23.41 -11.35
C PHE A 165 14.35 24.93 -11.33
N LEU A 166 14.55 25.55 -12.47
CA LEU A 166 14.72 27.02 -12.57
C LEU A 166 13.53 27.83 -12.05
N ASN A 167 12.34 27.25 -12.02
CA ASN A 167 11.14 27.89 -11.43
C ASN A 167 11.11 27.83 -9.90
N GLY A 168 12.16 27.34 -9.25
CA GLY A 168 12.26 27.19 -7.81
C GLY A 168 11.65 25.90 -7.23
N LEU A 169 11.04 25.03 -8.06
CA LEU A 169 10.57 23.74 -7.63
C LEU A 169 11.76 22.87 -7.25
N THR A 170 11.67 22.23 -6.08
CA THR A 170 12.63 21.21 -5.63
C THR A 170 11.88 19.95 -5.28
N LEU A 171 12.31 18.82 -5.83
CA LEU A 171 11.74 17.49 -5.58
C LEU A 171 12.80 16.57 -4.98
N HIS A 172 12.40 15.77 -3.99
CA HIS A 172 13.15 14.62 -3.50
C HIS A 172 12.65 13.35 -4.20
N GLU A 173 13.41 12.28 -4.12
CA GLU A 173 12.97 10.98 -4.64
C GLU A 173 11.62 10.58 -4.01
N GLY A 174 10.64 10.26 -4.84
CA GLY A 174 9.26 9.98 -4.45
C GLY A 174 8.32 11.20 -4.39
N ASP A 175 8.84 12.42 -4.58
CA ASP A 175 8.01 13.63 -4.61
C ASP A 175 7.35 13.85 -5.96
N MET A 176 6.14 14.37 -5.93
CA MET A 176 5.41 14.80 -7.11
C MET A 176 4.82 16.20 -6.93
N SER A 177 4.71 16.95 -8.01
CA SER A 177 4.15 18.31 -8.05
C SER A 177 3.23 18.48 -9.26
N GLY A 178 2.33 19.47 -9.19
CA GLY A 178 1.43 19.85 -10.27
C GLY A 178 0.00 19.37 -10.13
N ALA A 179 -0.74 19.31 -11.24
CA ALA A 179 -2.13 18.85 -11.29
C ALA A 179 -2.21 17.34 -11.06
N ILE A 180 -2.29 16.94 -9.80
CA ILE A 180 -2.30 15.54 -9.37
C ILE A 180 -3.72 15.16 -8.96
N ASN A 181 -4.29 14.19 -9.63
CA ASN A 181 -5.51 13.54 -9.19
C ASN A 181 -5.18 12.26 -8.39
N GLU A 182 -6.17 11.74 -7.69
CA GLU A 182 -6.02 10.56 -6.85
C GLU A 182 -5.53 9.33 -7.62
N ASP A 183 -5.92 9.19 -8.89
CA ASP A 183 -5.51 8.09 -9.74
C ASP A 183 -4.02 8.12 -10.08
N VAL A 184 -3.46 9.30 -10.27
CA VAL A 184 -2.03 9.47 -10.49
C VAL A 184 -1.24 9.00 -9.26
N VAL A 185 -1.68 9.40 -8.06
CA VAL A 185 -1.05 8.96 -6.81
C VAL A 185 -1.14 7.44 -6.66
N ARG A 186 -2.33 6.86 -6.88
CA ARG A 186 -2.55 5.42 -6.76
C ARG A 186 -1.72 4.63 -7.79
N ARG A 187 -1.67 5.10 -9.02
CA ARG A 187 -0.85 4.50 -10.08
C ARG A 187 0.63 4.51 -9.69
N GLN A 188 1.11 5.61 -9.13
CA GLN A 188 2.49 5.72 -8.67
C GLN A 188 2.78 4.80 -7.49
N GLN A 189 1.88 4.69 -6.52
CA GLN A 189 2.00 3.75 -5.40
C GLN A 189 2.06 2.30 -5.88
N ILE A 190 1.22 1.93 -6.85
CA ILE A 190 1.23 0.60 -7.47
C ILE A 190 2.58 0.35 -8.15
N ARG A 191 3.06 1.30 -8.95
CA ARG A 191 4.34 1.23 -9.65
C ARG A 191 5.51 1.02 -8.68
N GLU A 192 5.60 1.84 -7.63
CA GLU A 192 6.66 1.75 -6.63
C GLU A 192 6.63 0.41 -5.87
N THR A 193 5.44 -0.10 -5.60
CA THR A 193 5.29 -1.42 -4.98
C THR A 193 5.79 -2.52 -5.90
N ILE A 194 5.47 -2.45 -7.21
CA ILE A 194 5.96 -3.43 -8.21
C ILE A 194 7.48 -3.38 -8.32
N LYS A 195 8.08 -2.18 -8.42
CA LYS A 195 9.55 -2.01 -8.46
C LYS A 195 10.21 -2.66 -7.24
N THR A 196 9.77 -2.29 -6.07
CA THR A 196 10.30 -2.82 -4.80
C THR A 196 10.13 -4.34 -4.70
N HIS A 197 8.99 -4.86 -5.17
CA HIS A 197 8.72 -6.31 -5.21
C HIS A 197 9.74 -7.03 -6.08
N LEU A 198 9.91 -6.60 -7.34
CA LEU A 198 10.81 -7.25 -8.30
C LEU A 198 12.29 -7.17 -7.86
N GLU A 199 12.71 -6.04 -7.33
CA GLU A 199 14.06 -5.88 -6.77
C GLU A 199 14.31 -6.82 -5.59
N ARG A 200 13.33 -6.93 -4.69
CA ARG A 200 13.40 -7.80 -3.52
C ARG A 200 13.35 -9.27 -3.91
N GLU A 201 12.45 -9.61 -4.83
CA GLU A 201 12.34 -10.98 -5.35
C GLU A 201 13.64 -11.41 -6.01
N ARG A 202 14.24 -10.57 -6.85
CA ARG A 202 15.54 -10.84 -7.47
C ARG A 202 16.63 -11.14 -6.44
N GLN A 203 16.70 -10.36 -5.36
CA GLN A 203 17.70 -10.57 -4.29
C GLN A 203 17.50 -11.89 -3.52
N LEU A 204 16.25 -12.32 -3.38
CA LEU A 204 15.87 -13.48 -2.60
C LEU A 204 15.68 -14.75 -3.46
N PHE A 205 15.57 -14.59 -4.77
CA PHE A 205 15.37 -15.68 -5.74
C PHE A 205 16.44 -16.79 -5.63
N PRO A 206 17.77 -16.48 -5.55
CA PRO A 206 18.77 -17.51 -5.37
C PRO A 206 18.68 -18.28 -4.06
N LYS A 207 17.95 -17.73 -3.07
CA LYS A 207 17.71 -18.34 -1.76
C LYS A 207 16.40 -19.14 -1.71
N HIS A 208 15.70 -19.26 -2.84
CA HIS A 208 14.37 -19.90 -2.95
C HIS A 208 13.33 -19.31 -1.99
N ILE A 209 13.44 -18.01 -1.70
CA ILE A 209 12.49 -17.28 -0.84
C ILE A 209 11.52 -16.54 -1.75
N LYS A 210 10.24 -16.88 -1.65
CA LYS A 210 9.15 -16.19 -2.37
C LYS A 210 8.84 -14.85 -1.70
N VAL A 211 8.67 -13.81 -2.51
CA VAL A 211 8.18 -12.50 -2.08
C VAL A 211 6.69 -12.40 -2.40
N LEU A 212 5.93 -11.81 -1.50
CA LEU A 212 4.51 -11.48 -1.70
C LEU A 212 4.32 -10.00 -1.36
N SER A 213 3.55 -9.30 -2.18
CA SER A 213 3.10 -7.94 -1.93
C SER A 213 1.59 -7.93 -1.68
N LEU A 214 1.15 -7.15 -0.72
CA LEU A 214 -0.24 -7.01 -0.35
C LEU A 214 -0.68 -5.57 -0.59
N PHE A 215 -1.75 -5.40 -1.37
CA PHE A 215 -2.40 -4.13 -1.61
C PHE A 215 -3.70 -4.07 -0.82
N PHE A 216 -3.88 -3.04 -0.01
CA PHE A 216 -5.15 -2.74 0.63
C PHE A 216 -5.93 -1.78 -0.26
N ILE A 217 -7.12 -2.16 -0.66
CA ILE A 217 -8.00 -1.36 -1.51
C ILE A 217 -9.29 -1.01 -0.75
N ASP A 218 -9.90 0.10 -1.13
CA ASP A 218 -11.09 0.66 -0.48
C ASP A 218 -12.39 -0.05 -0.91
N HIS A 219 -12.49 -0.44 -2.19
CA HIS A 219 -13.69 -1.06 -2.75
C HIS A 219 -13.33 -2.23 -3.68
N VAL A 220 -14.12 -3.31 -3.59
CA VAL A 220 -13.95 -4.51 -4.44
C VAL A 220 -14.05 -4.16 -5.91
N ASP A 221 -14.97 -3.26 -6.28
CA ASP A 221 -15.19 -2.84 -7.66
C ASP A 221 -13.98 -2.17 -8.31
N ASN A 222 -13.08 -1.61 -7.51
CA ASN A 222 -11.81 -1.06 -8.01
C ASN A 222 -10.85 -2.14 -8.51
N TYR A 223 -11.04 -3.40 -8.11
CA TYR A 223 -10.23 -4.52 -8.57
C TYR A 223 -11.00 -5.49 -9.45
N ARG A 224 -12.27 -5.79 -9.11
CA ARG A 224 -13.09 -6.80 -9.79
C ARG A 224 -14.52 -6.32 -9.93
N LEU A 225 -14.99 -6.21 -11.17
CA LEU A 225 -16.36 -5.82 -11.51
C LEU A 225 -17.15 -7.08 -11.87
N TYR A 226 -18.35 -7.20 -11.31
CA TYR A 226 -19.28 -8.27 -11.63
C TYR A 226 -20.39 -7.74 -12.50
N ASP A 227 -20.43 -8.16 -13.77
CA ASP A 227 -21.57 -7.99 -14.63
C ASP A 227 -22.38 -9.30 -14.67
N LYS A 228 -23.64 -9.23 -15.14
CA LYS A 228 -24.57 -10.38 -15.10
C LYS A 228 -24.03 -11.66 -15.77
N GLU A 229 -23.10 -11.53 -16.70
CA GLU A 229 -22.58 -12.63 -17.52
C GLU A 229 -21.06 -12.83 -17.45
N SER A 230 -20.32 -11.89 -16.82
CA SER A 230 -18.85 -11.94 -16.81
C SER A 230 -18.24 -11.21 -15.61
N VAL A 231 -17.05 -11.66 -15.24
CA VAL A 231 -16.19 -10.94 -14.30
C VAL A 231 -15.21 -10.10 -15.10
N GLN A 232 -15.19 -8.79 -14.88
CA GLN A 232 -14.30 -7.85 -15.56
C GLN A 232 -13.26 -7.31 -14.55
N LYS A 233 -12.13 -6.86 -15.08
CA LYS A 233 -11.11 -6.20 -14.28
C LYS A 233 -11.60 -4.82 -13.85
N GLY A 234 -11.38 -4.48 -12.59
CA GLY A 234 -11.59 -3.12 -12.11
C GLY A 234 -10.35 -2.25 -12.38
N LYS A 235 -10.51 -0.96 -12.17
CA LYS A 235 -9.52 0.08 -12.46
C LYS A 235 -8.12 -0.20 -11.88
N PHE A 236 -8.03 -0.70 -10.65
CA PHE A 236 -6.73 -0.98 -10.03
C PHE A 236 -6.06 -2.23 -10.58
N ALA A 237 -6.82 -3.22 -11.02
CA ALA A 237 -6.27 -4.38 -11.72
C ALA A 237 -5.67 -3.96 -13.07
N GLU A 238 -6.36 -3.10 -13.83
CA GLU A 238 -5.85 -2.54 -15.08
C GLU A 238 -4.61 -1.68 -14.86
N MET A 239 -4.63 -0.78 -13.85
CA MET A 239 -3.46 0.02 -13.49
C MET A 239 -2.27 -0.85 -13.10
N PHE A 240 -2.50 -1.93 -12.34
CA PHE A 240 -1.43 -2.85 -11.95
C PHE A 240 -0.79 -3.50 -13.18
N GLU A 241 -1.59 -4.04 -14.08
CA GLU A 241 -1.07 -4.71 -15.28
C GLU A 241 -0.29 -3.75 -16.19
N GLU A 242 -0.81 -2.54 -16.40
CA GLU A 242 -0.11 -1.52 -17.18
C GLU A 242 1.23 -1.14 -16.57
N GLU A 243 1.26 -0.86 -15.26
CA GLU A 243 2.51 -0.49 -14.57
C GLU A 243 3.45 -1.69 -14.46
N TYR A 244 2.96 -2.91 -14.26
CA TYR A 244 3.78 -4.11 -14.26
C TYR A 244 4.53 -4.27 -15.58
N HIS A 245 3.84 -4.14 -16.72
CA HIS A 245 4.47 -4.22 -18.03
C HIS A 245 5.53 -3.14 -18.24
N LYS A 246 5.26 -1.90 -17.84
CA LYS A 246 6.22 -0.80 -17.93
C LYS A 246 7.46 -1.06 -17.09
N VAL A 247 7.26 -1.45 -15.83
CA VAL A 247 8.35 -1.71 -14.88
C VAL A 247 9.22 -2.89 -15.35
N ILE A 248 8.60 -3.97 -15.86
CA ILE A 248 9.34 -5.09 -16.44
C ILE A 248 10.19 -4.63 -17.63
N GLN A 249 9.63 -3.85 -18.54
CA GLN A 249 10.39 -3.32 -19.70
C GLN A 249 11.58 -2.44 -19.30
N GLU A 250 11.44 -1.70 -18.20
CA GLU A 250 12.51 -0.83 -17.69
C GLU A 250 13.58 -1.60 -16.91
N LEU A 251 13.18 -2.52 -16.04
CA LEU A 251 14.11 -3.19 -15.14
C LEU A 251 14.77 -4.43 -15.77
N MET A 252 14.06 -5.17 -16.62
CA MET A 252 14.57 -6.41 -17.19
C MET A 252 15.92 -6.25 -17.93
N PRO A 253 16.16 -5.19 -18.72
CA PRO A 253 17.47 -4.96 -19.34
C PRO A 253 18.61 -4.72 -18.34
N THR A 254 18.29 -4.30 -17.12
CA THR A 254 19.29 -4.05 -16.07
C THR A 254 19.65 -5.31 -15.27
N PHE A 255 18.87 -6.39 -15.44
CA PHE A 255 19.09 -7.63 -14.72
C PHE A 255 20.20 -8.46 -15.38
N THR A 256 21.28 -8.67 -14.64
CA THR A 256 22.40 -9.52 -15.06
C THR A 256 22.17 -11.00 -14.73
N ASP A 257 21.16 -11.33 -13.92
CA ASP A 257 20.82 -12.69 -13.53
C ASP A 257 19.92 -13.37 -14.57
N GLY A 258 20.52 -14.20 -15.41
CA GLY A 258 19.81 -14.93 -16.44
C GLY A 258 18.80 -15.98 -15.91
N ALA A 259 18.92 -16.44 -14.67
CA ALA A 259 17.96 -17.37 -14.06
C ALA A 259 16.68 -16.63 -13.68
N TYR A 260 16.82 -15.48 -13.05
CA TYR A 260 15.67 -14.65 -12.67
C TYR A 260 14.97 -14.06 -13.91
N THR A 261 15.73 -13.65 -14.92
CA THR A 261 15.16 -13.17 -16.20
C THR A 261 14.34 -14.26 -16.89
N ARG A 262 14.81 -15.51 -16.92
CA ARG A 262 14.02 -16.65 -17.45
C ARG A 262 12.76 -16.90 -16.64
N PHE A 263 12.84 -16.81 -15.31
CA PHE A 263 11.67 -16.93 -14.43
C PHE A 263 10.60 -15.89 -14.76
N LEU A 264 10.97 -14.61 -14.91
CA LEU A 264 10.04 -13.55 -15.29
C LEU A 264 9.45 -13.72 -16.68
N SER A 265 10.20 -14.33 -17.59
CA SER A 265 9.76 -14.60 -18.98
C SER A 265 8.90 -15.87 -19.11
N ASP A 266 8.76 -16.67 -18.06
CA ASP A 266 7.93 -17.88 -18.09
C ASP A 266 6.45 -17.50 -18.21
N PRO A 267 5.70 -18.06 -19.18
CA PRO A 267 4.25 -17.80 -19.31
C PRO A 267 3.42 -18.10 -18.04
N LYS A 268 3.93 -18.94 -17.13
CA LYS A 268 3.31 -19.20 -15.84
C LYS A 268 3.35 -17.99 -14.90
N ASN A 269 4.30 -17.09 -15.14
CA ASN A 269 4.50 -15.85 -14.40
C ASN A 269 4.05 -14.62 -15.21
N ALA A 270 3.15 -14.82 -16.17
CA ALA A 270 2.56 -13.74 -16.94
C ALA A 270 1.74 -12.81 -16.03
N CYS A 271 1.64 -11.55 -16.42
CA CYS A 271 1.05 -10.50 -15.60
C CYS A 271 -0.33 -10.83 -15.03
N ASP A 272 -1.18 -11.45 -15.85
CA ASP A 272 -2.53 -11.89 -15.47
C ASP A 272 -2.59 -13.05 -14.45
N ARG A 273 -1.45 -13.64 -14.14
CA ARG A 273 -1.32 -14.80 -13.22
C ARG A 273 -0.55 -14.51 -11.94
N VAL A 274 0.12 -13.36 -11.88
CA VAL A 274 0.95 -13.00 -10.72
C VAL A 274 0.22 -12.15 -9.69
N HIS A 275 -1.02 -11.75 -9.98
CA HIS A 275 -1.86 -11.04 -9.02
C HIS A 275 -3.25 -11.65 -8.95
N ASP A 276 -3.86 -11.56 -7.78
CA ASP A 276 -5.26 -11.95 -7.53
C ASP A 276 -5.81 -11.12 -6.38
N GLY A 277 -7.15 -11.04 -6.28
CA GLY A 277 -7.86 -10.38 -5.21
C GLY A 277 -8.39 -11.38 -4.17
N TYR A 278 -8.17 -11.08 -2.90
CA TYR A 278 -8.77 -11.78 -1.78
C TYR A 278 -9.80 -10.86 -1.12
N PHE A 279 -11.07 -11.24 -1.26
CA PHE A 279 -12.21 -10.43 -0.80
C PHE A 279 -13.23 -11.31 -0.10
N SER A 280 -14.09 -10.68 0.69
CA SER A 280 -15.31 -11.31 1.17
C SER A 280 -16.17 -11.82 0.01
N ILE A 281 -16.78 -12.99 0.17
CA ILE A 281 -17.66 -13.57 -0.84
C ILE A 281 -19.07 -13.78 -0.29
N ASP A 282 -20.07 -13.60 -1.14
CA ASP A 282 -21.45 -13.92 -0.80
C ASP A 282 -21.71 -15.44 -0.93
N LYS A 283 -22.93 -15.85 -0.61
CA LYS A 283 -23.37 -17.26 -0.73
C LYS A 283 -23.33 -17.81 -2.16
N LYS A 284 -23.21 -16.94 -3.18
CA LYS A 284 -23.10 -17.29 -4.60
C LYS A 284 -21.65 -17.31 -5.09
N GLY A 285 -20.68 -17.02 -4.22
CA GLY A 285 -19.27 -16.94 -4.58
C GLY A 285 -18.85 -15.63 -5.24
N VAL A 286 -19.67 -14.59 -5.15
CA VAL A 286 -19.37 -13.26 -5.67
C VAL A 286 -18.64 -12.46 -4.60
N SER A 287 -17.54 -11.79 -4.95
CA SER A 287 -16.82 -10.90 -4.03
C SER A 287 -17.67 -9.68 -3.68
N VAL A 288 -17.76 -9.37 -2.39
CA VAL A 288 -18.58 -8.29 -1.85
C VAL A 288 -17.77 -7.45 -0.86
N GLU A 289 -18.26 -6.24 -0.60
CA GLU A 289 -17.68 -5.38 0.43
C GLU A 289 -17.81 -6.03 1.81
N SER A 290 -16.73 -6.07 2.59
CA SER A 290 -16.70 -6.70 3.92
C SER A 290 -17.66 -6.07 4.94
N LYS A 291 -18.16 -4.84 4.68
CA LYS A 291 -19.16 -4.16 5.50
C LYS A 291 -20.59 -4.36 5.02
N SER A 292 -20.81 -5.10 3.92
CA SER A 292 -22.15 -5.45 3.48
C SER A 292 -22.76 -6.50 4.41
N LYS A 293 -24.09 -6.50 4.58
CA LYS A 293 -24.78 -7.53 5.36
C LYS A 293 -24.52 -8.96 4.85
N GLU A 294 -24.05 -9.10 3.63
CA GLU A 294 -23.73 -10.37 2.97
C GLU A 294 -22.28 -10.81 3.25
N GLY A 295 -21.38 -9.86 3.58
CA GLY A 295 -19.98 -10.10 3.91
C GLY A 295 -19.70 -10.35 5.41
N GLU A 296 -20.70 -10.14 6.29
CA GLU A 296 -20.52 -10.29 7.75
C GLU A 296 -20.19 -11.72 8.24
N ASN A 297 -20.30 -12.72 7.37
CA ASN A 297 -20.03 -14.14 7.74
C ASN A 297 -18.57 -14.56 7.54
N GLU A 298 -17.68 -13.69 7.11
CA GLU A 298 -16.34 -14.09 6.64
C GLU A 298 -15.16 -13.76 7.54
N ASP A 299 -15.34 -12.96 8.57
CA ASP A 299 -14.32 -12.81 9.62
C ASP A 299 -13.90 -14.17 10.23
N CYS A 300 -14.76 -15.18 10.05
CA CYS A 300 -14.49 -16.56 10.46
C CYS A 300 -13.59 -17.34 9.48
N LEU A 301 -13.55 -16.99 8.19
CA LEU A 301 -12.74 -17.70 7.17
C LEU A 301 -11.26 -17.28 7.17
N LEU A 302 -10.94 -16.06 7.63
CA LEU A 302 -9.56 -15.61 7.82
C LEU A 302 -8.79 -16.48 8.82
N TYR A 303 -9.46 -17.06 9.81
CA TYR A 303 -8.85 -17.93 10.82
C TYR A 303 -8.78 -19.41 10.40
N THR A 304 -9.53 -19.82 9.38
CA THR A 304 -9.60 -21.22 8.93
C THR A 304 -8.93 -21.46 7.59
N SER A 305 -8.47 -20.43 6.91
CA SER A 305 -7.72 -20.56 5.65
C SER A 305 -6.34 -21.18 5.93
N PRO A 306 -5.98 -22.32 5.35
CA PRO A 306 -4.67 -22.92 5.56
C PRO A 306 -3.57 -21.96 5.12
N SER A 307 -2.56 -21.80 5.97
CA SER A 307 -1.38 -21.01 5.64
C SER A 307 -0.80 -21.48 4.30
N PRO A 308 -0.28 -20.57 3.44
CA PRO A 308 0.43 -20.97 2.22
C PRO A 308 1.60 -21.93 2.46
N ARG A 309 1.98 -22.18 3.73
CA ARG A 309 3.00 -23.15 4.13
C ARG A 309 2.48 -24.59 4.23
N ASP A 310 1.17 -24.79 4.17
CA ASP A 310 0.53 -26.09 4.36
C ASP A 310 0.19 -26.79 3.03
N LYS A 311 0.78 -26.32 1.92
CA LYS A 311 0.68 -26.95 0.60
C LYS A 311 2.03 -27.34 0.03
#